data_eab2128cae01ac8a3091bcfa7c9f9a48
#
_entry.id   eab2128cae01ac8a3091bcfa7c9f9a48
#
_cell.length_a   1.000
_cell.length_b   1.000
_cell.length_c   1.000
_cell.angle_alpha   90.00
_cell.angle_beta   90.00
_cell.angle_gamma   90.00
#
_symmetry.space_group_name_H-M   'P 1'
#
loop_
_entity.id
_entity.type
_entity.pdbx_description
1 polymer ?
#
loop_
_entity_poly.entity_id
_entity_poly.type
_entity_poly.pdbx_seq_one_letter_code
_entity_poly.pdbx_strand_id
1 'polypeptide(L)'
;MNGPRWMLWLSLLAISLGAARPGLGKDAVSRITLKEVLSIGALDDEALFQWTGVAADPDGFIYVLDAMDYSLKKFDPCGALVKKTGRRGQGPGEFMVPRLLDASPNFLFATDQNVAGIYVFDRELNFKKKIPCPALIAHLKALGDDKVAVAAMSFQGPGRILVLNGEGKVLSEIAYLDKDAGVLMDSISFVPDAEGRFYLAYLFQDRIEKWSPDGKRLWSRDLLGGKKTETKKISTFTLPGETCFKDIALDGRGHVFVLGGRLAKAPSRTVFVLNTEGELLTTFTLPDTSHCLYLDRGQFLFARANDGITLKKYRILYD
;
A
#
# COMPACT_ATOMS: atom_id res chain seq x y z
N MET A 1 -27.60 83.98 -14.34
CA MET A 1 -28.23 84.01 -13.01
C MET A 1 -28.05 82.61 -12.43
N ASN A 2 -27.42 82.53 -11.28
CA ASN A 2 -26.79 81.42 -10.62
C ASN A 2 -27.74 80.37 -10.05
N GLY A 3 -27.45 79.13 -10.22
CA GLY A 3 -28.04 78.03 -9.46
C GLY A 3 -26.93 77.08 -8.96
N PRO A 4 -26.97 76.57 -7.73
CA PRO A 4 -25.83 76.00 -7.06
C PRO A 4 -25.55 74.50 -7.39
N ARG A 5 -24.30 74.19 -7.51
CA ARG A 5 -23.72 72.82 -7.65
C ARG A 5 -23.79 72.14 -6.30
N TRP A 6 -24.50 70.98 -6.22
CA TRP A 6 -24.43 70.05 -5.09
C TRP A 6 -23.29 69.04 -5.36
N MET A 7 -22.25 69.10 -4.56
CA MET A 7 -21.20 68.11 -4.48
C MET A 7 -21.68 66.92 -3.64
N LEU A 8 -21.90 65.78 -4.30
CA LEU A 8 -22.11 64.51 -3.63
C LEU A 8 -20.74 63.90 -3.29
N TRP A 9 -20.47 63.78 -2.00
CA TRP A 9 -19.36 62.96 -1.47
C TRP A 9 -19.78 61.51 -1.48
N LEU A 10 -19.19 60.71 -2.36
CA LEU A 10 -19.24 59.25 -2.31
C LEU A 10 -18.15 58.76 -1.36
N SER A 11 -18.54 58.40 -0.14
CA SER A 11 -17.70 57.64 0.78
C SER A 11 -17.52 56.23 0.29
N LEU A 12 -16.32 55.93 -0.21
CA LEU A 12 -15.89 54.55 -0.51
C LEU A 12 -15.73 53.82 0.83
N LEU A 13 -16.71 52.97 1.14
CA LEU A 13 -16.58 51.93 2.16
C LEU A 13 -15.69 50.83 1.59
N ALA A 14 -14.41 50.79 1.99
CA ALA A 14 -13.52 49.70 1.73
C ALA A 14 -13.98 48.49 2.58
N ILE A 15 -14.75 47.59 1.95
CA ILE A 15 -15.03 46.26 2.54
C ILE A 15 -13.73 45.49 2.42
N SER A 16 -12.96 45.38 3.51
CA SER A 16 -11.91 44.40 3.62
C SER A 16 -12.54 43.00 3.63
N LEU A 17 -12.54 42.33 2.48
CA LEU A 17 -12.73 40.88 2.46
C LEU A 17 -11.58 40.26 3.23
N GLY A 18 -11.80 40.00 4.50
CA GLY A 18 -10.99 39.07 5.25
C GLY A 18 -11.02 37.75 4.56
N ALA A 19 -9.90 37.36 3.94
CA ALA A 19 -9.72 36.00 3.46
C ALA A 19 -9.94 35.08 4.67
N ALA A 20 -11.09 34.42 4.70
CA ALA A 20 -11.33 33.33 5.63
C ALA A 20 -10.24 32.31 5.36
N ARG A 21 -9.33 32.10 6.30
CA ARG A 21 -8.43 30.95 6.32
C ARG A 21 -9.36 29.73 6.26
N PRO A 22 -9.14 28.80 5.31
CA PRO A 22 -9.90 27.54 5.32
C PRO A 22 -9.69 26.94 6.70
N GLY A 23 -10.79 26.60 7.36
CA GLY A 23 -10.80 26.01 8.69
C GLY A 23 -9.85 24.81 8.69
N LEU A 24 -9.05 24.71 9.73
CA LEU A 24 -8.34 23.48 10.10
C LEU A 24 -9.42 22.38 10.16
N GLY A 25 -9.51 21.59 9.07
CA GLY A 25 -10.39 20.45 9.00
C GLY A 25 -9.97 19.43 10.06
N LYS A 26 -10.87 18.53 10.39
CA LYS A 26 -10.75 17.42 11.35
C LYS A 26 -9.55 16.46 11.12
N ASP A 27 -8.64 16.76 10.18
CA ASP A 27 -7.55 15.91 9.68
C ASP A 27 -6.15 16.38 10.09
N ALA A 28 -6.02 17.27 11.05
CA ALA A 28 -4.71 17.71 11.54
C ALA A 28 -4.08 16.62 12.44
N VAL A 29 -3.37 15.69 11.84
CA VAL A 29 -2.49 14.75 12.55
C VAL A 29 -1.15 15.46 12.78
N SER A 30 -0.88 15.89 14.01
CA SER A 30 0.38 16.55 14.34
C SER A 30 1.49 15.55 14.67
N ARG A 31 1.12 14.41 15.22
CA ARG A 31 2.04 13.35 15.64
C ARG A 31 1.39 11.97 15.59
N ILE A 32 2.20 10.96 15.26
CA ILE A 32 1.83 9.55 15.38
C ILE A 32 2.78 8.85 16.33
N THR A 33 2.22 8.12 17.28
CA THR A 33 2.95 7.26 18.20
C THR A 33 2.48 5.81 18.00
N LEU A 34 3.42 4.87 18.00
CA LEU A 34 3.16 3.44 17.89
C LEU A 34 3.29 2.78 19.26
N LYS A 35 2.27 2.03 19.66
CA LYS A 35 2.31 1.17 20.86
C LYS A 35 2.29 -0.29 20.40
N GLU A 36 3.38 -1.03 20.62
CA GLU A 36 3.41 -2.47 20.37
C GLU A 36 2.36 -3.16 21.23
N VAL A 37 1.54 -4.00 20.60
CA VAL A 37 0.46 -4.74 21.27
C VAL A 37 0.58 -6.25 21.05
N LEU A 38 1.34 -6.68 20.05
CA LEU A 38 1.54 -8.10 19.75
C LEU A 38 2.84 -8.31 19.01
N SER A 39 3.48 -9.44 19.26
CA SER A 39 4.64 -9.97 18.55
C SER A 39 4.41 -11.45 18.26
N ILE A 40 4.57 -11.88 17.01
CA ILE A 40 4.41 -13.27 16.56
C ILE A 40 5.69 -13.70 15.87
N GLY A 41 6.20 -14.88 16.23
CA GLY A 41 7.45 -15.43 15.74
C GLY A 41 8.67 -14.86 16.46
N ALA A 42 9.69 -15.67 16.54
CA ALA A 42 11.03 -15.36 17.03
C ALA A 42 12.01 -16.33 16.42
N LEU A 43 13.31 -16.13 16.61
CA LEU A 43 14.35 -17.02 16.05
C LEU A 43 14.29 -18.46 16.61
N ASP A 44 13.73 -18.62 17.80
CA ASP A 44 13.55 -19.89 18.51
C ASP A 44 12.09 -20.40 18.50
N ASP A 45 11.22 -19.73 17.73
CA ASP A 45 9.79 -20.06 17.60
C ASP A 45 9.50 -20.55 16.18
N GLU A 46 8.90 -21.73 16.06
CA GLU A 46 8.51 -22.32 14.77
C GLU A 46 7.20 -21.75 14.20
N ALA A 47 6.61 -20.73 14.82
CA ALA A 47 5.37 -20.14 14.34
C ALA A 47 5.53 -19.44 12.98
N LEU A 48 6.65 -18.74 12.76
CA LEU A 48 7.00 -18.07 11.50
C LEU A 48 8.48 -18.32 11.17
N PHE A 49 8.76 -18.47 9.87
CA PHE A 49 10.12 -18.64 9.36
C PHE A 49 10.53 -17.49 8.43
N GLN A 50 9.83 -17.31 7.32
CA GLN A 50 10.07 -16.23 6.37
C GLN A 50 8.75 -15.80 5.72
N TRP A 51 7.99 -15.00 6.43
CA TRP A 51 6.73 -14.55 5.89
C TRP A 51 6.90 -13.46 4.82
N THR A 52 5.98 -13.47 3.84
CA THR A 52 5.99 -12.58 2.68
C THR A 52 4.77 -11.69 2.60
N GLY A 53 3.66 -12.08 3.23
CA GLY A 53 2.43 -11.31 3.25
C GLY A 53 1.69 -11.48 4.56
N VAL A 54 0.98 -10.42 4.98
CA VAL A 54 0.13 -10.39 6.16
C VAL A 54 -1.19 -9.74 5.82
N ALA A 55 -2.27 -10.24 6.42
CA ALA A 55 -3.59 -9.65 6.39
C ALA A 55 -4.29 -9.88 7.73
N ALA A 56 -5.31 -9.08 8.03
CA ALA A 56 -6.14 -9.27 9.21
C ALA A 56 -7.61 -9.15 8.84
N ASP A 57 -8.47 -9.86 9.55
CA ASP A 57 -9.91 -9.75 9.40
C ASP A 57 -10.53 -8.81 10.47
N PRO A 58 -11.81 -8.43 10.32
CA PRO A 58 -12.48 -7.57 11.28
C PRO A 58 -12.61 -8.15 12.70
N ASP A 59 -12.51 -9.46 12.84
CA ASP A 59 -12.56 -10.17 14.14
C ASP A 59 -11.19 -10.19 14.82
N GLY A 60 -10.15 -9.67 14.13
CA GLY A 60 -8.79 -9.53 14.63
C GLY A 60 -7.90 -10.74 14.41
N PHE A 61 -8.38 -11.79 13.71
CA PHE A 61 -7.53 -12.89 13.28
C PHE A 61 -6.49 -12.38 12.28
N ILE A 62 -5.28 -12.94 12.40
CA ILE A 62 -4.13 -12.53 11.58
C ILE A 62 -3.78 -13.69 10.66
N TYR A 63 -3.63 -13.39 9.39
CA TYR A 63 -3.25 -14.35 8.36
C TYR A 63 -1.87 -14.01 7.84
N VAL A 64 -1.01 -15.02 7.75
CA VAL A 64 0.38 -14.84 7.34
C VAL A 64 0.74 -15.88 6.27
N LEU A 65 1.28 -15.40 5.16
CA LEU A 65 1.83 -16.25 4.10
C LEU A 65 3.33 -16.42 4.35
N ASP A 66 3.78 -17.65 4.54
CA ASP A 66 5.16 -17.97 4.88
C ASP A 66 5.85 -18.74 3.76
N ALA A 67 6.92 -18.15 3.21
CA ALA A 67 7.61 -18.72 2.05
C ALA A 67 8.56 -19.87 2.42
N MET A 68 9.07 -19.93 3.64
CA MET A 68 10.03 -20.95 4.03
C MET A 68 9.37 -22.31 4.21
N ASP A 69 8.16 -22.34 4.75
CA ASP A 69 7.40 -23.60 4.94
C ASP A 69 6.22 -23.75 3.97
N TYR A 70 6.11 -22.87 2.98
CA TYR A 70 5.13 -22.94 1.88
C TYR A 70 3.69 -22.97 2.39
N SER A 71 3.37 -22.16 3.41
CA SER A 71 2.08 -22.23 4.10
C SER A 71 1.39 -20.90 4.25
N LEU A 72 0.07 -20.98 4.41
CA LEU A 72 -0.79 -19.92 4.90
C LEU A 72 -1.20 -20.28 6.32
N LYS A 73 -0.96 -19.36 7.26
CA LYS A 73 -1.17 -19.52 8.70
C LYS A 73 -2.24 -18.57 9.19
N LYS A 74 -3.09 -19.04 10.12
CA LYS A 74 -4.11 -18.24 10.83
C LYS A 74 -3.73 -18.18 12.30
N PHE A 75 -3.62 -16.98 12.83
CA PHE A 75 -3.39 -16.71 14.25
C PHE A 75 -4.64 -16.04 14.85
N ASP A 76 -4.91 -16.31 16.10
CA ASP A 76 -5.95 -15.62 16.84
C ASP A 76 -5.52 -14.15 17.17
N PRO A 77 -6.44 -13.32 17.71
CA PRO A 77 -6.10 -11.94 18.09
C PRO A 77 -5.00 -11.82 19.16
N CYS A 78 -4.71 -12.90 19.91
CA CYS A 78 -3.65 -12.97 20.92
C CYS A 78 -2.32 -13.48 20.35
N GLY A 79 -2.28 -13.90 19.08
CA GLY A 79 -1.09 -14.37 18.39
C GLY A 79 -0.84 -15.87 18.47
N ALA A 80 -1.78 -16.66 19.03
CA ALA A 80 -1.68 -18.10 19.01
C ALA A 80 -2.01 -18.68 17.62
N LEU A 81 -1.19 -19.65 17.15
CA LEU A 81 -1.44 -20.32 15.88
C LEU A 81 -2.69 -21.20 15.98
N VAL A 82 -3.71 -20.87 15.19
CA VAL A 82 -5.00 -21.58 15.14
C VAL A 82 -4.99 -22.66 14.08
N LYS A 83 -4.50 -22.33 12.90
CA LYS A 83 -4.53 -23.22 11.73
C LYS A 83 -3.42 -22.91 10.75
N LYS A 84 -2.96 -23.94 10.07
CA LYS A 84 -2.00 -23.89 8.97
C LYS A 84 -2.51 -24.72 7.80
N THR A 85 -2.33 -24.22 6.57
CA THR A 85 -2.60 -24.93 5.34
C THR A 85 -1.50 -24.66 4.32
N GLY A 86 -1.42 -25.50 3.30
CA GLY A 86 -0.38 -25.41 2.28
C GLY A 86 0.82 -26.29 2.60
N ARG A 87 1.56 -26.58 1.55
CA ARG A 87 2.85 -27.28 1.51
C ARG A 87 3.53 -26.99 0.19
N ARG A 88 4.77 -27.41 0.05
CA ARG A 88 5.48 -27.30 -1.22
C ARG A 88 4.81 -28.18 -2.28
N GLY A 89 4.39 -27.59 -3.41
CA GLY A 89 3.73 -28.27 -4.50
C GLY A 89 3.04 -27.35 -5.50
N GLN A 90 2.33 -27.94 -6.46
CA GLN A 90 1.59 -27.24 -7.52
C GLN A 90 0.10 -27.60 -7.53
N GLY A 91 -0.36 -28.37 -6.56
CA GLY A 91 -1.75 -28.73 -6.40
C GLY A 91 -2.61 -27.59 -5.85
N PRO A 92 -3.93 -27.80 -5.72
CA PRO A 92 -4.85 -26.83 -5.13
C PRO A 92 -4.43 -26.44 -3.70
N GLY A 93 -4.11 -25.16 -3.50
CA GLY A 93 -3.68 -24.65 -2.19
C GLY A 93 -2.24 -25.00 -1.80
N GLU A 94 -1.45 -25.55 -2.71
CA GLU A 94 -0.01 -25.78 -2.55
C GLU A 94 0.79 -24.60 -3.14
N PHE A 95 1.99 -24.38 -2.62
CA PHE A 95 2.84 -23.25 -3.01
C PHE A 95 4.24 -23.71 -3.41
N MET A 96 4.81 -23.05 -4.42
CA MET A 96 6.23 -23.18 -4.78
C MET A 96 7.07 -22.01 -4.29
N VAL A 97 6.57 -20.79 -4.47
CA VAL A 97 7.19 -19.54 -4.01
C VAL A 97 6.07 -18.56 -3.60
N PRO A 98 5.44 -18.76 -2.44
CA PRO A 98 4.37 -17.89 -1.95
C PRO A 98 4.89 -16.46 -1.76
N ARG A 99 4.11 -15.43 -2.19
CA ARG A 99 4.64 -14.09 -2.27
C ARG A 99 3.76 -13.00 -1.70
N LEU A 100 2.52 -12.89 -2.13
CA LEU A 100 1.63 -11.81 -1.75
C LEU A 100 0.39 -12.37 -1.08
N LEU A 101 -0.12 -11.64 -0.10
CA LEU A 101 -1.36 -11.94 0.60
C LEU A 101 -2.14 -10.65 0.79
N ASP A 102 -3.43 -10.69 0.52
CA ASP A 102 -4.39 -9.68 0.93
C ASP A 102 -5.73 -10.33 1.28
N ALA A 103 -6.61 -9.59 1.95
CA ALA A 103 -7.89 -10.11 2.44
C ALA A 103 -9.06 -9.20 2.04
N SER A 104 -10.17 -9.84 1.74
CA SER A 104 -11.51 -9.24 1.72
C SER A 104 -12.29 -9.64 2.98
N PRO A 105 -13.54 -9.18 3.16
CA PRO A 105 -14.35 -9.59 4.28
C PRO A 105 -14.50 -11.11 4.47
N ASN A 106 -14.54 -11.91 3.40
CA ASN A 106 -14.80 -13.35 3.48
C ASN A 106 -13.68 -14.23 2.92
N PHE A 107 -12.74 -13.65 2.15
CA PHE A 107 -11.71 -14.42 1.45
C PHE A 107 -10.31 -13.86 1.63
N LEU A 108 -9.35 -14.76 1.48
CA LEU A 108 -7.92 -14.46 1.40
C LEU A 108 -7.46 -14.70 -0.03
N PHE A 109 -6.63 -13.80 -0.53
CA PHE A 109 -6.04 -13.85 -1.88
C PHE A 109 -4.54 -13.97 -1.75
N ALA A 110 -3.99 -15.10 -2.20
CA ALA A 110 -2.56 -15.36 -2.14
C ALA A 110 -1.99 -15.58 -3.54
N THR A 111 -0.75 -15.17 -3.78
CA THR A 111 -0.05 -15.43 -5.04
C THR A 111 1.15 -16.32 -4.83
N ASP A 112 1.52 -17.02 -5.91
CA ASP A 112 2.76 -17.77 -6.03
C ASP A 112 3.54 -17.23 -7.23
N GLN A 113 4.83 -16.98 -7.06
CA GLN A 113 5.65 -16.39 -8.11
C GLN A 113 5.75 -17.27 -9.36
N ASN A 114 5.72 -18.59 -9.18
CA ASN A 114 5.89 -19.57 -10.25
C ASN A 114 4.56 -20.05 -10.86
N VAL A 115 3.44 -19.53 -10.36
CA VAL A 115 2.12 -19.95 -10.80
C VAL A 115 1.29 -18.75 -11.23
N ALA A 116 0.97 -18.67 -12.52
CA ALA A 116 0.11 -17.61 -13.02
C ALA A 116 -1.30 -17.71 -12.39
N GLY A 117 -1.66 -16.73 -11.57
CA GLY A 117 -2.96 -16.62 -10.95
C GLY A 117 -2.93 -16.35 -9.45
N ILE A 118 -4.11 -16.25 -8.88
CA ILE A 118 -4.35 -15.88 -7.50
C ILE A 118 -5.14 -17.01 -6.83
N TYR A 119 -4.60 -17.58 -5.77
CA TYR A 119 -5.29 -18.56 -4.95
C TYR A 119 -6.27 -17.87 -4.00
N VAL A 120 -7.49 -18.40 -3.94
CA VAL A 120 -8.55 -17.91 -3.06
C VAL A 120 -8.81 -18.96 -1.98
N PHE A 121 -8.74 -18.51 -0.73
CA PHE A 121 -9.09 -19.31 0.45
C PHE A 121 -10.22 -18.62 1.21
N ASP A 122 -11.05 -19.41 1.92
CA ASP A 122 -11.93 -18.84 2.92
C ASP A 122 -11.15 -18.50 4.22
N ARG A 123 -11.82 -17.85 5.19
CA ARG A 123 -11.20 -17.49 6.46
C ARG A 123 -10.80 -18.70 7.31
N GLU A 124 -11.33 -19.89 7.00
CA GLU A 124 -10.95 -21.16 7.62
C GLU A 124 -9.80 -21.84 6.86
N LEU A 125 -9.10 -21.12 6.00
CA LEU A 125 -7.98 -21.57 5.18
C LEU A 125 -8.32 -22.75 4.26
N ASN A 126 -9.57 -22.93 3.87
CA ASN A 126 -9.94 -23.93 2.87
C ASN A 126 -9.74 -23.30 1.48
N PHE A 127 -9.00 -23.99 0.61
CA PHE A 127 -8.85 -23.58 -0.78
C PHE A 127 -10.21 -23.62 -1.51
N LYS A 128 -10.54 -22.53 -2.21
CA LYS A 128 -11.80 -22.39 -2.95
C LYS A 128 -11.60 -22.50 -4.45
N LYS A 129 -10.70 -21.68 -4.98
CA LYS A 129 -10.44 -21.61 -6.43
C LYS A 129 -9.12 -20.91 -6.72
N LYS A 130 -8.74 -20.94 -7.98
CA LYS A 130 -7.66 -20.12 -8.54
C LYS A 130 -8.26 -19.13 -9.55
N ILE A 131 -8.00 -17.85 -9.39
CA ILE A 131 -8.34 -16.81 -10.36
C ILE A 131 -7.20 -16.73 -11.37
N PRO A 132 -7.43 -16.99 -12.67
CA PRO A 132 -6.42 -16.81 -13.70
C PRO A 132 -5.99 -15.34 -13.77
N CYS A 133 -4.69 -15.09 -13.98
CA CYS A 133 -4.18 -13.75 -14.23
C CYS A 133 -3.37 -13.75 -15.53
N PRO A 134 -3.63 -12.83 -16.47
CA PRO A 134 -2.94 -12.80 -17.76
C PRO A 134 -1.53 -12.22 -17.70
N ALA A 135 -1.03 -11.89 -16.49
CA ALA A 135 0.27 -11.22 -16.30
C ALA A 135 0.98 -11.72 -15.05
N LEU A 136 2.29 -11.45 -14.96
CA LEU A 136 3.03 -11.62 -13.72
C LEU A 136 2.60 -10.54 -12.71
N ILE A 137 2.33 -10.96 -11.47
CA ILE A 137 1.78 -10.11 -10.43
C ILE A 137 2.91 -9.55 -9.57
N ALA A 138 3.09 -8.23 -9.60
CA ALA A 138 4.05 -7.53 -8.75
C ALA A 138 3.47 -7.10 -7.41
N HIS A 139 2.18 -6.72 -7.38
CA HIS A 139 1.45 -6.32 -6.19
C HIS A 139 -0.03 -6.71 -6.32
N LEU A 140 -0.71 -6.94 -5.20
CA LEU A 140 -2.08 -7.43 -5.13
C LEU A 140 -2.86 -6.68 -4.05
N LYS A 141 -4.10 -6.30 -4.38
CA LYS A 141 -5.10 -5.80 -3.41
C LYS A 141 -6.49 -6.37 -3.71
N ALA A 142 -7.16 -6.80 -2.65
CA ALA A 142 -8.56 -7.19 -2.71
C ALA A 142 -9.46 -5.95 -2.84
N LEU A 143 -10.42 -5.99 -3.76
CA LEU A 143 -11.46 -4.96 -3.95
C LEU A 143 -12.83 -5.45 -3.50
N GLY A 144 -12.88 -6.41 -2.61
CA GLY A 144 -14.05 -7.13 -2.14
C GLY A 144 -13.90 -8.64 -2.36
N ASP A 145 -15.00 -9.37 -2.22
CA ASP A 145 -14.96 -10.84 -2.26
C ASP A 145 -14.83 -11.42 -3.68
N ASP A 146 -15.20 -10.64 -4.70
CA ASP A 146 -15.29 -11.07 -6.08
C ASP A 146 -14.33 -10.36 -7.04
N LYS A 147 -13.53 -9.41 -6.52
CA LYS A 147 -12.64 -8.58 -7.33
C LYS A 147 -11.28 -8.39 -6.68
N VAL A 148 -10.26 -8.34 -7.52
CA VAL A 148 -8.89 -8.04 -7.11
C VAL A 148 -8.25 -7.04 -8.07
N ALA A 149 -7.39 -6.18 -7.55
CA ALA A 149 -6.50 -5.36 -8.35
C ALA A 149 -5.08 -5.92 -8.28
N VAL A 150 -4.39 -5.96 -9.41
CA VAL A 150 -3.00 -6.42 -9.49
C VAL A 150 -2.14 -5.42 -10.27
N ALA A 151 -0.96 -5.13 -9.77
CA ALA A 151 0.07 -4.49 -10.57
C ALA A 151 0.69 -5.56 -11.46
N ALA A 152 0.44 -5.44 -12.75
CA ALA A 152 0.92 -6.36 -13.77
C ALA A 152 2.32 -5.94 -14.26
N MET A 153 3.30 -6.82 -14.11
CA MET A 153 4.63 -6.61 -14.70
C MET A 153 4.58 -6.89 -16.20
N SER A 154 5.12 -5.97 -16.97
CA SER A 154 5.31 -6.16 -18.42
C SER A 154 6.75 -5.87 -18.78
N PHE A 155 7.39 -6.78 -19.51
CA PHE A 155 8.75 -6.57 -20.05
C PHE A 155 8.75 -5.81 -21.38
N GLN A 156 7.60 -5.58 -21.99
CA GLN A 156 7.45 -5.00 -23.33
C GLN A 156 6.34 -3.94 -23.42
N GLY A 157 5.98 -3.30 -22.34
CA GLY A 157 4.92 -2.29 -22.37
C GLY A 157 4.78 -1.54 -21.05
N PRO A 158 3.80 -0.65 -20.96
CA PRO A 158 3.58 0.12 -19.75
C PRO A 158 3.19 -0.78 -18.58
N GLY A 159 3.63 -0.42 -17.36
CA GLY A 159 3.10 -0.98 -16.13
C GLY A 159 1.62 -0.67 -16.00
N ARG A 160 0.86 -1.65 -15.55
CA ARG A 160 -0.60 -1.58 -15.52
C ARG A 160 -1.13 -2.11 -14.22
N ILE A 161 -2.17 -1.45 -13.70
CA ILE A 161 -3.04 -2.05 -12.71
C ILE A 161 -4.22 -2.66 -13.46
N LEU A 162 -4.40 -3.96 -13.30
CA LEU A 162 -5.56 -4.69 -13.83
C LEU A 162 -6.53 -4.95 -12.69
N VAL A 163 -7.80 -4.63 -12.90
CA VAL A 163 -8.89 -5.07 -12.01
C VAL A 163 -9.52 -6.31 -12.62
N LEU A 164 -9.47 -7.42 -11.89
CA LEU A 164 -9.99 -8.72 -12.30
C LEU A 164 -11.23 -9.09 -11.48
N ASN A 165 -12.19 -9.76 -12.12
CA ASN A 165 -13.26 -10.44 -11.39
C ASN A 165 -12.81 -11.83 -10.90
N GLY A 166 -13.69 -12.53 -10.19
CA GLY A 166 -13.42 -13.86 -9.63
C GLY A 166 -13.20 -14.98 -10.64
N GLU A 167 -13.42 -14.73 -11.93
CA GLU A 167 -13.15 -15.65 -13.07
C GLU A 167 -11.86 -15.25 -13.82
N GLY A 168 -11.18 -14.16 -13.41
CA GLY A 168 -9.97 -13.66 -14.07
C GLY A 168 -10.22 -12.78 -15.29
N LYS A 169 -11.46 -12.37 -15.53
CA LYS A 169 -11.78 -11.40 -16.59
C LYS A 169 -11.31 -10.01 -16.17
N VAL A 170 -10.57 -9.32 -17.04
CA VAL A 170 -10.18 -7.94 -16.86
C VAL A 170 -11.42 -7.03 -16.98
N LEU A 171 -11.74 -6.33 -15.90
CA LEU A 171 -12.85 -5.38 -15.82
C LEU A 171 -12.43 -3.95 -16.17
N SER A 172 -11.24 -3.56 -15.73
CA SER A 172 -10.62 -2.27 -16.06
C SER A 172 -9.11 -2.36 -16.02
N GLU A 173 -8.46 -1.39 -16.65
CA GLU A 173 -7.02 -1.26 -16.75
C GLU A 173 -6.62 0.20 -16.53
N ILE A 174 -5.59 0.42 -15.71
CA ILE A 174 -4.97 1.71 -15.48
C ILE A 174 -3.50 1.60 -15.90
N ALA A 175 -3.13 2.27 -16.98
CA ALA A 175 -1.74 2.38 -17.42
C ALA A 175 -1.10 3.58 -16.72
N TYR A 176 -0.15 3.32 -15.81
CA TYR A 176 0.50 4.36 -15.00
C TYR A 176 1.92 4.71 -15.44
N LEU A 177 2.39 4.08 -16.49
CA LEU A 177 3.78 4.19 -16.92
C LEU A 177 4.09 5.43 -17.73
N ASP A 178 5.26 5.98 -17.43
CA ASP A 178 5.99 6.88 -18.31
C ASP A 178 6.89 6.03 -19.23
N LYS A 179 6.72 6.13 -20.54
CA LYS A 179 7.33 5.23 -21.55
C LYS A 179 8.86 5.18 -21.53
N ASP A 180 9.51 6.12 -20.81
CA ASP A 180 10.95 6.33 -20.85
C ASP A 180 11.73 5.75 -19.64
N ALA A 181 11.04 5.24 -18.61
CA ALA A 181 11.69 4.89 -17.35
C ALA A 181 12.29 3.48 -17.30
N GLY A 182 11.85 2.56 -18.15
CA GLY A 182 12.28 1.15 -18.14
C GLY A 182 11.59 0.30 -17.06
N VAL A 183 11.39 -0.97 -17.35
CA VAL A 183 10.47 -1.91 -16.68
C VAL A 183 10.62 -1.98 -15.15
N LEU A 184 11.84 -1.95 -14.63
CA LEU A 184 12.06 -2.07 -13.18
C LEU A 184 11.85 -0.73 -12.45
N MET A 185 12.09 0.39 -13.14
CA MET A 185 11.91 1.73 -12.56
C MET A 185 10.45 2.03 -12.22
N ASP A 186 9.53 1.34 -12.87
CA ASP A 186 8.07 1.51 -12.71
C ASP A 186 7.43 0.49 -11.78
N SER A 187 8.26 -0.23 -11.01
CA SER A 187 7.75 -1.07 -9.94
C SER A 187 7.03 -0.22 -8.90
N ILE A 188 5.80 -0.60 -8.58
CA ILE A 188 4.95 0.09 -7.61
C ILE A 188 4.47 -0.85 -6.50
N SER A 189 4.21 -0.26 -5.32
CA SER A 189 3.19 -0.71 -4.39
C SER A 189 1.98 0.21 -4.53
N PHE A 190 0.77 -0.31 -4.33
CA PHE A 190 -0.45 0.49 -4.44
C PHE A 190 -1.50 0.07 -3.44
N VAL A 191 -2.43 0.98 -3.14
CA VAL A 191 -3.60 0.71 -2.30
C VAL A 191 -4.81 1.43 -2.88
N PRO A 192 -5.97 0.74 -2.99
CA PRO A 192 -7.23 1.37 -3.37
C PRO A 192 -7.94 1.99 -2.17
N ASP A 193 -8.69 3.07 -2.40
CA ASP A 193 -9.68 3.56 -1.43
C ASP A 193 -11.09 3.02 -1.70
N ALA A 194 -12.05 3.40 -0.87
CA ALA A 194 -13.43 2.94 -0.97
C ALA A 194 -14.14 3.42 -2.24
N GLU A 195 -13.69 4.51 -2.83
CA GLU A 195 -14.22 5.07 -4.09
C GLU A 195 -13.53 4.47 -5.32
N GLY A 196 -12.62 3.50 -5.13
CA GLY A 196 -11.90 2.84 -6.20
C GLY A 196 -10.78 3.67 -6.82
N ARG A 197 -10.33 4.75 -6.16
CA ARG A 197 -9.14 5.50 -6.54
C ARG A 197 -7.91 4.75 -6.04
N PHE A 198 -6.81 4.83 -6.76
CA PHE A 198 -5.56 4.14 -6.45
C PHE A 198 -4.50 5.13 -6.03
N TYR A 199 -3.82 4.83 -4.92
CA TYR A 199 -2.62 5.52 -4.48
C TYR A 199 -1.42 4.63 -4.76
N LEU A 200 -0.43 5.15 -5.47
CA LEU A 200 0.75 4.43 -5.96
C LEU A 200 2.00 5.01 -5.32
N ALA A 201 2.87 4.15 -4.81
CA ALA A 201 4.23 4.49 -4.41
C ALA A 201 5.23 3.79 -5.34
N TYR A 202 6.07 4.57 -6.00
CA TYR A 202 7.08 4.03 -6.91
C TYR A 202 8.32 3.58 -6.13
N LEU A 203 8.72 2.32 -6.31
CA LEU A 203 9.80 1.75 -5.51
C LEU A 203 11.15 2.43 -5.79
N PHE A 204 11.39 2.83 -7.03
CA PHE A 204 12.68 3.36 -7.49
C PHE A 204 12.64 4.80 -7.98
N GLN A 205 11.52 5.49 -7.78
CA GLN A 205 11.35 6.90 -8.10
C GLN A 205 10.79 7.63 -6.87
N ASP A 206 11.26 8.85 -6.63
CA ASP A 206 10.65 9.72 -5.60
C ASP A 206 9.33 10.24 -6.14
N ARG A 207 8.32 9.37 -6.16
CA ARG A 207 7.02 9.65 -6.75
C ARG A 207 5.90 8.88 -6.06
N ILE A 208 4.91 9.61 -5.59
CA ILE A 208 3.63 9.10 -5.08
C ILE A 208 2.54 9.71 -5.93
N GLU A 209 1.58 8.90 -6.36
CA GLU A 209 0.50 9.36 -7.23
C GLU A 209 -0.86 8.88 -6.76
N LYS A 210 -1.89 9.65 -7.07
CA LYS A 210 -3.30 9.26 -6.95
C LYS A 210 -3.93 9.22 -8.33
N TRP A 211 -4.66 8.15 -8.57
CA TRP A 211 -5.34 7.89 -9.84
C TRP A 211 -6.81 7.62 -9.63
N SER A 212 -7.65 8.11 -10.52
CA SER A 212 -9.08 7.80 -10.55
C SER A 212 -9.34 6.40 -11.15
N PRO A 213 -10.53 5.83 -10.90
CA PRO A 213 -10.88 4.50 -11.44
C PRO A 213 -10.90 4.43 -12.97
N ASP A 214 -11.10 5.57 -13.64
CA ASP A 214 -11.09 5.71 -15.10
C ASP A 214 -9.69 5.97 -15.69
N GLY A 215 -8.63 5.85 -14.86
CA GLY A 215 -7.25 5.91 -15.32
C GLY A 215 -6.69 7.32 -15.51
N LYS A 216 -7.26 8.32 -14.85
CA LYS A 216 -6.77 9.69 -14.86
C LYS A 216 -5.92 9.96 -13.61
N ARG A 217 -4.69 10.48 -13.79
CA ARG A 217 -3.87 10.92 -12.68
C ARG A 217 -4.46 12.20 -12.05
N LEU A 218 -4.79 12.13 -10.76
CA LEU A 218 -5.37 13.22 -10.00
C LEU A 218 -4.30 14.16 -9.43
N TRP A 219 -3.25 13.59 -8.87
CA TRP A 219 -2.08 14.33 -8.40
C TRP A 219 -0.82 13.46 -8.40
N SER A 220 0.35 14.12 -8.31
CA SER A 220 1.68 13.52 -8.11
C SER A 220 2.45 14.33 -7.08
N ARG A 221 3.23 13.65 -6.20
CA ARG A 221 4.06 14.24 -5.16
C ARG A 221 5.41 13.55 -5.08
N ASP A 222 6.41 14.30 -4.65
CA ASP A 222 7.70 13.80 -4.18
C ASP A 222 7.82 14.01 -2.67
N LEU A 223 8.50 13.11 -1.97
CA LEU A 223 8.66 13.13 -0.52
C LEU A 223 10.13 13.15 -0.08
N LEU A 224 11.05 12.89 -0.98
CA LEU A 224 12.49 12.80 -0.73
C LEU A 224 13.27 13.97 -1.34
N GLY A 225 12.55 15.02 -1.80
CA GLY A 225 13.15 16.22 -2.40
C GLY A 225 13.70 15.97 -3.80
N GLY A 226 13.04 15.12 -4.58
CA GLY A 226 13.43 14.79 -5.96
C GLY A 226 14.66 13.88 -6.06
N LYS A 227 15.02 13.16 -5.00
CA LYS A 227 16.12 12.19 -5.03
C LYS A 227 15.87 11.13 -6.10
N LYS A 228 16.91 10.84 -6.85
CA LYS A 228 16.91 9.79 -7.87
C LYS A 228 17.74 8.62 -7.40
N THR A 229 17.25 7.40 -7.66
CA THR A 229 18.08 6.21 -7.47
C THR A 229 19.19 6.19 -8.52
N GLU A 230 20.36 5.74 -8.12
CA GLU A 230 21.41 5.43 -9.10
C GLU A 230 20.96 4.25 -9.96
N THR A 231 21.34 4.27 -11.22
CA THR A 231 21.01 3.18 -12.14
C THR A 231 22.27 2.58 -12.72
N LYS A 232 22.29 1.25 -12.84
CA LYS A 232 23.36 0.51 -13.50
C LYS A 232 22.83 -0.16 -14.75
N LYS A 233 23.44 0.14 -15.88
CA LYS A 233 23.09 -0.51 -17.15
C LYS A 233 23.84 -1.82 -17.30
N ILE A 234 23.10 -2.94 -17.45
CA ILE A 234 23.68 -4.27 -17.73
C ILE A 234 23.01 -4.78 -19.00
N SER A 235 23.79 -4.83 -20.09
CA SER A 235 23.26 -5.12 -21.42
C SER A 235 22.11 -4.16 -21.82
N THR A 236 20.94 -4.69 -22.08
CA THR A 236 19.72 -3.91 -22.43
C THR A 236 18.91 -3.49 -21.22
N PHE A 237 19.24 -3.95 -20.02
CA PHE A 237 18.46 -3.67 -18.81
C PHE A 237 19.07 -2.53 -18.00
N THR A 238 18.22 -1.65 -17.50
CA THR A 238 18.57 -0.67 -16.49
C THR A 238 18.15 -1.20 -15.13
N LEU A 239 19.12 -1.47 -14.27
CA LEU A 239 18.89 -1.92 -12.90
C LEU A 239 18.91 -0.70 -11.97
N PRO A 240 17.87 -0.47 -11.18
CA PRO A 240 17.89 0.55 -10.14
C PRO A 240 18.77 0.08 -8.97
N GLY A 241 19.42 1.04 -8.31
CA GLY A 241 20.22 0.80 -7.12
C GLY A 241 19.35 0.72 -5.86
N GLU A 242 19.06 1.86 -5.26
CA GLU A 242 18.36 1.93 -3.98
C GLU A 242 16.89 2.29 -4.14
N THR A 243 16.05 1.78 -3.23
CA THR A 243 14.61 2.06 -3.23
C THR A 243 14.32 3.44 -2.63
N CYS A 244 13.42 4.20 -3.27
CA CYS A 244 12.82 5.41 -2.72
C CYS A 244 11.73 5.05 -1.71
N PHE A 245 10.81 4.18 -2.11
CA PHE A 245 9.74 3.67 -1.25
C PHE A 245 9.71 2.14 -1.28
N LYS A 246 8.99 1.57 -0.32
CA LYS A 246 8.83 0.11 -0.21
C LYS A 246 7.38 -0.32 -0.26
N ASP A 247 6.51 0.41 0.43
CA ASP A 247 5.11 0.04 0.53
C ASP A 247 4.22 1.25 0.80
N ILE A 248 2.92 1.07 0.55
CA ILE A 248 1.88 2.08 0.76
C ILE A 248 0.62 1.42 1.33
N ALA A 249 0.00 2.07 2.31
CA ALA A 249 -1.22 1.60 2.94
C ALA A 249 -2.15 2.77 3.26
N LEU A 250 -3.45 2.47 3.42
CA LEU A 250 -4.46 3.42 3.88
C LEU A 250 -4.97 3.01 5.26
N ASP A 251 -5.15 3.99 6.15
CA ASP A 251 -5.87 3.75 7.40
C ASP A 251 -7.39 3.91 7.22
N GLY A 252 -8.15 3.60 8.27
CA GLY A 252 -9.61 3.74 8.27
C GLY A 252 -10.11 5.20 8.24
N ARG A 253 -9.20 6.20 8.32
CA ARG A 253 -9.49 7.64 8.26
C ARG A 253 -9.19 8.23 6.88
N GLY A 254 -8.59 7.45 5.99
CA GLY A 254 -8.18 7.87 4.65
C GLY A 254 -6.76 8.47 4.59
N HIS A 255 -5.96 8.38 5.67
CA HIS A 255 -4.58 8.80 5.59
C HIS A 255 -3.74 7.79 4.81
N VAL A 256 -2.84 8.30 3.99
CA VAL A 256 -1.93 7.52 3.16
C VAL A 256 -0.59 7.37 3.86
N PHE A 257 -0.25 6.15 4.25
CA PHE A 257 1.02 5.80 4.88
C PHE A 257 1.97 5.27 3.83
N VAL A 258 3.14 5.88 3.69
CA VAL A 258 4.16 5.50 2.71
C VAL A 258 5.44 5.10 3.44
N LEU A 259 5.85 3.85 3.31
CA LEU A 259 7.12 3.37 3.87
C LEU A 259 8.28 3.79 2.97
N GLY A 260 9.17 4.60 3.50
CA GLY A 260 10.39 5.00 2.84
C GLY A 260 11.34 3.83 2.61
N GLY A 261 12.03 3.86 1.49
CA GLY A 261 13.07 2.90 1.13
C GLY A 261 14.44 3.24 1.72
N ARG A 262 15.50 2.85 1.04
CA ARG A 262 16.88 3.09 1.46
C ARG A 262 17.29 4.56 1.35
N LEU A 263 16.69 5.32 0.44
CA LEU A 263 16.96 6.75 0.24
C LEU A 263 16.28 7.66 1.28
N ALA A 264 15.39 7.12 2.11
CA ALA A 264 14.75 7.88 3.19
C ALA A 264 15.74 8.20 4.32
N LYS A 265 15.42 9.19 5.16
CA LYS A 265 16.26 9.67 6.27
C LYS A 265 16.63 8.56 7.26
N ALA A 266 15.66 7.73 7.63
CA ALA A 266 15.89 6.48 8.37
C ALA A 266 15.53 5.33 7.42
N PRO A 267 16.52 4.68 6.78
CA PRO A 267 16.27 3.69 5.73
C PRO A 267 15.32 2.58 6.16
N SER A 268 14.28 2.35 5.37
CA SER A 268 13.27 1.30 5.58
C SER A 268 12.53 1.38 6.93
N ARG A 269 12.54 2.57 7.57
CA ARG A 269 11.86 2.84 8.85
C ARG A 269 11.03 4.11 8.81
N THR A 270 11.39 5.10 7.98
CA THR A 270 10.61 6.34 7.86
C THR A 270 9.26 6.05 7.25
N VAL A 271 8.19 6.47 7.90
CA VAL A 271 6.83 6.44 7.35
C VAL A 271 6.36 7.88 7.17
N PHE A 272 6.00 8.23 5.95
CA PHE A 272 5.36 9.48 5.58
C PHE A 272 3.85 9.30 5.66
N VAL A 273 3.15 10.27 6.20
CA VAL A 273 1.68 10.24 6.32
C VAL A 273 1.11 11.43 5.59
N LEU A 274 0.29 11.17 4.57
CA LEU A 274 -0.33 12.19 3.76
C LEU A 274 -1.86 12.15 3.93
N ASN A 275 -2.50 13.26 3.63
CA ASN A 275 -3.95 13.30 3.44
C ASN A 275 -4.34 12.82 2.03
N THR A 276 -5.63 12.76 1.75
CA THR A 276 -6.18 12.33 0.45
C THR A 276 -5.80 13.25 -0.70
N GLU A 277 -5.37 14.48 -0.43
CA GLU A 277 -4.92 15.48 -1.43
C GLU A 277 -3.40 15.43 -1.67
N GLY A 278 -2.72 14.49 -1.00
CA GLY A 278 -1.28 14.29 -1.13
C GLY A 278 -0.44 15.31 -0.37
N GLU A 279 -1.01 15.99 0.61
CA GLU A 279 -0.26 16.89 1.49
C GLU A 279 0.36 16.08 2.63
N LEU A 280 1.64 16.30 2.91
CA LEU A 280 2.35 15.66 4.00
C LEU A 280 1.85 16.21 5.35
N LEU A 281 1.22 15.36 6.14
CA LEU A 281 0.72 15.71 7.48
C LEU A 281 1.82 15.57 8.51
N THR A 282 2.48 14.42 8.55
CA THR A 282 3.55 14.14 9.52
C THR A 282 4.44 13.01 9.03
N THR A 283 5.52 12.77 9.76
CA THR A 283 6.40 11.61 9.57
C THR A 283 6.69 10.96 10.91
N PHE A 284 6.83 9.65 10.93
CA PHE A 284 7.31 8.92 12.10
C PHE A 284 8.30 7.82 11.70
N THR A 285 8.93 7.21 12.68
CA THR A 285 9.92 6.17 12.44
C THR A 285 9.48 4.87 13.10
N LEU A 286 9.46 3.78 12.34
CA LEU A 286 9.22 2.44 12.88
C LEU A 286 10.34 2.06 13.85
N PRO A 287 10.04 1.27 14.90
CA PRO A 287 11.07 0.74 15.79
C PRO A 287 12.12 -0.09 15.05
N ASP A 288 11.68 -0.88 14.06
CA ASP A 288 12.52 -1.78 13.27
C ASP A 288 12.45 -1.45 11.77
N THR A 289 13.42 -1.94 10.98
CA THR A 289 13.33 -1.89 9.52
C THR A 289 12.21 -2.81 9.04
N SER A 290 11.42 -2.34 8.07
CA SER A 290 10.38 -3.16 7.47
C SER A 290 10.46 -3.16 5.95
N HIS A 291 9.91 -4.21 5.34
CA HIS A 291 9.74 -4.32 3.89
C HIS A 291 8.30 -4.11 3.44
N CYS A 292 7.37 -4.10 4.38
CA CYS A 292 5.94 -3.93 4.12
C CYS A 292 5.29 -3.13 5.24
N LEU A 293 4.15 -2.55 4.91
CA LEU A 293 3.17 -2.00 5.84
C LEU A 293 1.83 -2.62 5.53
N TYR A 294 1.17 -3.17 6.55
CA TYR A 294 -0.23 -3.50 6.47
C TYR A 294 -0.97 -2.71 7.54
N LEU A 295 -2.04 -2.05 7.14
CA LEU A 295 -2.94 -1.34 8.04
C LEU A 295 -4.28 -2.05 8.01
N ASP A 296 -4.77 -2.46 9.17
CA ASP A 296 -6.14 -2.90 9.28
C ASP A 296 -7.09 -1.68 9.39
N ARG A 297 -8.38 -1.94 9.24
CA ARG A 297 -9.40 -0.89 9.39
C ARG A 297 -9.58 -0.43 10.84
N GLY A 298 -8.95 -1.13 11.80
CA GLY A 298 -9.11 -0.93 13.23
C GLY A 298 -8.00 -0.14 13.91
N GLN A 299 -7.14 0.58 13.20
CA GLN A 299 -6.02 1.39 13.74
C GLN A 299 -4.79 0.58 14.15
N PHE A 300 -4.59 -0.60 13.58
CA PHE A 300 -3.38 -1.36 13.79
C PHE A 300 -2.49 -1.37 12.56
N LEU A 301 -1.20 -1.17 12.82
CA LEU A 301 -0.13 -1.29 11.85
C LEU A 301 0.62 -2.59 12.09
N PHE A 302 0.83 -3.35 11.03
CA PHE A 302 1.64 -4.55 11.04
C PHE A 302 2.93 -4.29 10.26
N ALA A 303 4.04 -4.65 10.84
CA ALA A 303 5.36 -4.49 10.24
C ALA A 303 6.26 -5.66 10.61
N ARG A 304 7.32 -5.84 9.84
CA ARG A 304 8.33 -6.86 10.08
C ARG A 304 9.43 -6.30 10.97
N ALA A 305 9.92 -7.11 11.92
CA ALA A 305 11.07 -6.75 12.72
C ALA A 305 12.41 -6.96 11.97
N ASN A 306 13.50 -6.46 12.55
CA ASN A 306 14.85 -6.53 11.97
C ASN A 306 15.35 -7.95 11.73
N ASP A 307 14.90 -8.93 12.50
CA ASP A 307 15.25 -10.35 12.33
C ASP A 307 14.69 -10.97 11.03
N GLY A 308 13.77 -10.27 10.36
CA GLY A 308 13.14 -10.74 9.14
C GLY A 308 12.09 -11.84 9.34
N ILE A 309 11.82 -12.24 10.57
CA ILE A 309 10.92 -13.32 10.95
C ILE A 309 9.74 -12.78 11.75
N THR A 310 10.01 -11.99 12.79
CA THR A 310 8.98 -11.53 13.73
C THR A 310 8.01 -10.56 13.06
N LEU A 311 6.72 -10.84 13.22
CA LEU A 311 5.61 -9.96 12.88
C LEU A 311 5.23 -9.12 14.11
N LYS A 312 5.31 -7.81 13.98
CA LYS A 312 4.93 -6.84 15.01
C LYS A 312 3.60 -6.19 14.67
N LYS A 313 2.69 -6.11 15.67
CA LYS A 313 1.43 -5.38 15.60
C LYS A 313 1.49 -4.18 16.52
N TYR A 314 1.25 -3.01 15.98
CA TYR A 314 1.26 -1.75 16.71
C TYR A 314 -0.11 -1.10 16.67
N ARG A 315 -0.58 -0.56 17.81
CA ARG A 315 -1.70 0.38 17.82
C ARG A 315 -1.18 1.76 17.42
N ILE A 316 -1.87 2.39 16.50
CA ILE A 316 -1.58 3.77 16.07
C ILE A 316 -2.32 4.73 17.00
N LEU A 317 -1.58 5.65 17.61
CA LEU A 317 -2.11 6.74 18.42
C LEU A 317 -1.87 8.05 17.66
N TYR A 318 -2.95 8.80 17.44
CA TYR A 318 -2.95 10.07 16.74
C TYR A 318 -3.09 11.20 17.75
N ASP A 319 -2.16 12.16 17.76
CA ASP A 319 -2.15 13.35 18.60
C ASP A 319 -2.43 14.61 17.74
#